data_0fe4ff18affed80ae6bc185ac501fb5e
#
_entry.id   0fe4ff18affed80ae6bc185ac501fb5e
#
_cell.length_a   1.000
_cell.length_b   1.000
_cell.length_c   1.000
_cell.angle_alpha   90.00
_cell.angle_beta   90.00
_cell.angle_gamma   90.00
#
_symmetry.space_group_name_H-M   'P 1'
#
loop_
_entity.id
_entity.type
_entity.pdbx_description
1 polymer ?
#
loop_
_entity_poly.entity_id
_entity_poly.type
_entity_poly.pdbx_seq_one_letter_code
_entity_poly.pdbx_strand_id
1 'polypeptide(L)'
;DFDFFPDSTNSLNYFIRRPWKYGEEYRIEVDSAAIHSLYGKWNDFFTGEFKIKKEDEYGHLYLNINGVDTTAFVELLSSGDAPVRKAKVKDGGVLFMDLKPDKYYARIVIDTNGNGVWDTGNYIEKRQPEEVYYSPKMYEIMQNWQVEETWNVNSTPLAKHCLLYTSPSPRDRSL
;
A
#
# COMPACT_ATOMS: atom_id res chain seq x y z
N ASP A 1 -4.52 26.19 1.08
CA ASP A 1 -3.81 25.66 -0.09
C ASP A 1 -3.91 24.15 -0.10
N PHE A 2 -4.15 23.57 -1.26
CA PHE A 2 -4.15 22.15 -1.51
C PHE A 2 -3.58 21.87 -2.91
N ASP A 3 -2.94 20.72 -3.07
CA ASP A 3 -2.49 20.22 -4.37
C ASP A 3 -3.54 19.24 -4.92
N PHE A 4 -3.84 19.37 -6.20
CA PHE A 4 -4.77 18.50 -6.90
C PHE A 4 -4.04 17.91 -8.12
N PHE A 5 -3.94 16.57 -8.17
CA PHE A 5 -3.18 15.89 -9.22
C PHE A 5 -3.78 14.53 -9.57
N PRO A 6 -3.62 14.09 -10.83
CA PRO A 6 -4.11 12.78 -11.26
C PRO A 6 -3.27 11.64 -10.67
N ASP A 7 -3.90 10.48 -10.54
CA ASP A 7 -3.22 9.23 -10.23
C ASP A 7 -2.41 8.78 -11.46
N SER A 8 -1.13 8.45 -11.24
CA SER A 8 -0.24 7.95 -12.30
C SER A 8 -0.64 6.59 -12.85
N THR A 9 -1.40 5.80 -12.07
CA THR A 9 -1.83 4.45 -12.45
C THR A 9 -3.24 4.39 -13.02
N ASN A 10 -4.08 5.35 -12.66
CA ASN A 10 -5.46 5.44 -13.14
C ASN A 10 -5.87 6.90 -13.36
N SER A 11 -5.89 7.31 -14.61
CA SER A 11 -6.22 8.68 -15.02
C SER A 11 -7.64 9.16 -14.64
N LEU A 12 -8.49 8.26 -14.17
CA LEU A 12 -9.83 8.61 -13.67
C LEU A 12 -9.82 8.98 -12.19
N ASN A 13 -8.74 8.68 -11.49
CA ASN A 13 -8.58 9.01 -10.08
C ASN A 13 -7.76 10.30 -9.93
N TYR A 14 -8.15 11.10 -8.95
CA TYR A 14 -7.44 12.32 -8.56
C TYR A 14 -7.20 12.30 -7.07
N PHE A 15 -6.07 12.86 -6.68
CA PHE A 15 -5.70 13.03 -5.28
C PHE A 15 -5.74 14.49 -4.89
N ILE A 16 -6.20 14.72 -3.67
CA ILE A 16 -6.11 16.02 -3.01
C ILE A 16 -5.10 15.89 -1.88
N ARG A 17 -4.03 16.68 -1.93
CA ARG A 17 -3.01 16.73 -0.88
C ARG A 17 -3.07 18.08 -0.17
N ARG A 18 -3.15 18.04 1.14
CA ARG A 18 -3.03 19.20 2.02
C ARG A 18 -2.61 18.73 3.42
N PRO A 19 -2.15 19.60 4.31
CA PRO A 19 -1.95 19.27 5.71
C PRO A 19 -3.32 19.10 6.40
N TRP A 20 -3.82 17.86 6.39
CA TRP A 20 -5.06 17.49 7.06
C TRP A 20 -4.84 17.51 8.57
N LYS A 21 -5.78 18.09 9.33
CA LYS A 21 -5.70 18.10 10.80
C LYS A 21 -6.57 16.99 11.38
N TYR A 22 -6.04 16.32 12.38
CA TYR A 22 -6.78 15.28 13.07
C TYR A 22 -8.02 15.81 13.77
N GLY A 23 -9.10 15.04 13.71
CA GLY A 23 -10.37 15.37 14.36
C GLY A 23 -11.22 16.42 13.66
N GLU A 24 -10.72 17.05 12.61
CA GLU A 24 -11.47 18.05 11.84
C GLU A 24 -12.37 17.42 10.77
N GLU A 25 -13.46 18.12 10.48
CA GLU A 25 -14.39 17.79 9.41
C GLU A 25 -14.11 18.69 8.21
N TYR A 26 -14.19 18.11 7.03
CA TYR A 26 -13.92 18.78 5.77
C TYR A 26 -15.08 18.56 4.81
N ARG A 27 -15.33 19.56 3.96
CA ARG A 27 -16.29 19.47 2.89
C ARG A 27 -15.60 19.76 1.56
N ILE A 28 -15.86 18.92 0.58
CA ILE A 28 -15.45 19.12 -0.81
C ILE A 28 -16.67 19.57 -1.58
N GLU A 29 -16.54 20.64 -2.32
CA GLU A 29 -17.55 21.14 -3.24
C GLU A 29 -16.95 21.21 -4.63
N VAL A 30 -17.70 20.72 -5.62
CA VAL A 30 -17.33 20.80 -7.04
C VAL A 30 -18.49 21.48 -7.74
N ASP A 31 -18.25 22.68 -8.26
CA ASP A 31 -19.27 23.44 -8.99
C ASP A 31 -19.78 22.71 -10.23
N SER A 32 -21.02 23.01 -10.60
CA SER A 32 -21.58 22.55 -11.88
C SER A 32 -20.71 23.03 -13.03
N ALA A 33 -20.51 22.16 -14.01
CA ALA A 33 -19.68 22.46 -15.17
C ALA A 33 -18.19 22.73 -14.89
N ALA A 34 -17.68 22.37 -13.69
CA ALA A 34 -16.26 22.44 -13.37
C ALA A 34 -15.43 21.33 -14.06
N ILE A 35 -16.04 20.20 -14.35
CA ILE A 35 -15.41 19.06 -15.00
C ILE A 35 -16.11 18.77 -16.33
N HIS A 36 -15.31 18.67 -17.39
CA HIS A 36 -15.81 18.40 -18.73
C HIS A 36 -15.29 17.03 -19.21
N SER A 37 -16.22 16.17 -19.60
CA SER A 37 -15.88 14.87 -20.16
C SER A 37 -15.47 14.97 -21.63
N LEU A 38 -14.72 13.99 -22.13
CA LEU A 38 -14.37 13.86 -23.55
C LEU A 38 -15.59 13.80 -24.48
N TYR A 39 -16.76 13.44 -23.96
CA TYR A 39 -18.01 13.34 -24.70
C TYR A 39 -18.87 14.61 -24.62
N GLY A 40 -18.32 15.72 -24.19
CA GLY A 40 -19.02 17.01 -24.13
C GLY A 40 -20.05 17.12 -23.01
N LYS A 41 -20.00 16.25 -22.00
CA LYS A 41 -20.87 16.33 -20.82
C LYS A 41 -20.16 17.07 -19.68
N TRP A 42 -20.93 17.83 -18.92
CA TRP A 42 -20.50 18.52 -17.71
C TRP A 42 -20.96 17.76 -16.45
N ASN A 43 -20.27 17.98 -15.33
CA ASN A 43 -20.73 17.51 -14.04
C ASN A 43 -21.84 18.38 -13.48
N ASP A 44 -22.74 17.79 -12.71
CA ASP A 44 -23.62 18.51 -11.80
C ASP A 44 -22.87 18.98 -10.56
N PHE A 45 -23.46 19.89 -9.79
CA PHE A 45 -22.92 20.28 -8.48
C PHE A 45 -22.78 19.06 -7.59
N PHE A 46 -21.60 18.89 -7.00
CA PHE A 46 -21.31 17.80 -6.08
C PHE A 46 -20.81 18.37 -4.75
N THR A 47 -21.29 17.81 -3.66
CA THR A 47 -20.77 18.06 -2.32
C THR A 47 -20.53 16.73 -1.61
N GLY A 48 -19.42 16.63 -0.89
CA GLY A 48 -19.06 15.48 -0.08
C GLY A 48 -18.43 15.93 1.23
N GLU A 49 -18.85 15.34 2.34
CA GLU A 49 -18.31 15.61 3.66
C GLU A 49 -17.55 14.40 4.18
N PHE A 50 -16.43 14.66 4.84
CA PHE A 50 -15.66 13.60 5.48
C PHE A 50 -14.95 14.17 6.72
N LYS A 51 -14.64 13.27 7.64
CA LYS A 51 -13.95 13.58 8.89
C LYS A 51 -12.61 12.88 8.94
N ILE A 52 -11.57 13.62 9.31
CA ILE A 52 -10.29 13.05 9.69
C ILE A 52 -10.41 12.54 11.13
N LYS A 53 -10.11 11.28 11.34
CA LYS A 53 -10.11 10.68 12.66
C LYS A 53 -9.10 11.37 13.57
N LYS A 54 -9.25 11.23 14.88
CA LYS A 54 -8.26 11.70 15.84
C LYS A 54 -7.00 10.85 15.75
N GLU A 55 -5.88 11.41 16.18
CA GLU A 55 -4.59 10.73 16.16
C GLU A 55 -4.62 9.42 16.97
N ASP A 56 -5.29 9.44 18.12
CA ASP A 56 -5.46 8.28 19.00
C ASP A 56 -6.34 7.17 18.41
N GLU A 57 -7.06 7.44 17.33
CA GLU A 57 -7.83 6.43 16.60
C GLU A 57 -6.99 5.63 15.56
N TYR A 58 -5.74 6.00 15.37
CA TYR A 58 -4.81 5.31 14.49
C TYR A 58 -3.75 4.55 15.30
N GLY A 59 -3.06 3.63 14.65
CA GLY A 59 -1.86 2.98 15.17
C GLY A 59 -0.68 3.17 14.24
N HIS A 60 0.51 2.82 14.72
CA HIS A 60 1.76 2.94 13.97
C HIS A 60 2.47 1.59 13.96
N LEU A 61 3.17 1.32 12.87
CA LEU A 61 3.98 0.11 12.70
C LEU A 61 5.39 0.52 12.27
N TYR A 62 6.36 0.16 13.06
CA TYR A 62 7.77 0.24 12.72
C TYR A 62 8.33 -1.15 12.46
N LEU A 63 8.91 -1.36 11.29
CA LEU A 63 9.55 -2.62 10.92
C LEU A 63 11.05 -2.40 10.80
N ASN A 64 11.82 -3.06 11.64
CA ASN A 64 13.27 -3.21 11.49
C ASN A 64 13.52 -4.31 10.45
N ILE A 65 14.13 -3.96 9.34
CA ILE A 65 14.39 -4.86 8.21
C ILE A 65 15.87 -5.25 8.23
N ASN A 66 16.14 -6.52 8.37
CA ASN A 66 17.49 -7.07 8.31
C ASN A 66 17.69 -7.93 7.05
N GLY A 67 18.90 -7.86 6.48
CA GLY A 67 19.30 -8.68 5.35
C GLY A 67 18.84 -8.18 3.99
N VAL A 68 18.54 -6.88 3.89
CA VAL A 68 18.13 -6.23 2.64
C VAL A 68 18.89 -4.94 2.45
N ASP A 69 19.24 -4.64 1.23
CA ASP A 69 19.89 -3.40 0.83
C ASP A 69 18.91 -2.21 0.89
N THR A 70 19.44 -1.00 0.85
CA THR A 70 18.66 0.25 0.92
C THR A 70 17.76 0.48 -0.29
N THR A 71 17.99 -0.22 -1.38
CA THR A 71 17.18 -0.17 -2.61
C THR A 71 15.94 -1.05 -2.55
N ALA A 72 15.21 -1.00 -1.47
CA ALA A 72 14.01 -1.80 -1.29
C ALA A 72 12.84 -0.95 -0.79
N PHE A 73 11.63 -1.41 -1.04
CA PHE A 73 10.43 -0.84 -0.43
C PHE A 73 9.54 -1.94 0.17
N VAL A 74 8.81 -1.57 1.19
CA VAL A 74 7.84 -2.44 1.84
C VAL A 74 6.43 -1.99 1.47
N GLU A 75 5.59 -2.94 1.13
CA GLU A 75 4.15 -2.74 0.99
C GLU A 75 3.42 -3.45 2.12
N LEU A 76 2.55 -2.72 2.80
CA LEU A 76 1.55 -3.30 3.67
C LEU A 76 0.34 -3.73 2.86
N LEU A 77 -0.12 -4.93 3.11
CA LEU A 77 -1.23 -5.56 2.41
C LEU A 77 -2.41 -5.73 3.37
N SER A 78 -3.61 -5.58 2.85
CA SER A 78 -4.82 -5.95 3.57
C SER A 78 -4.95 -7.48 3.67
N SER A 79 -5.95 -7.95 4.40
CA SER A 79 -6.31 -9.38 4.47
C SER A 79 -6.69 -9.99 3.12
N GLY A 80 -7.03 -9.17 2.13
CA GLY A 80 -7.30 -9.57 0.75
C GLY A 80 -6.10 -9.44 -0.19
N ASP A 81 -4.88 -9.34 0.33
CA ASP A 81 -3.62 -9.21 -0.42
C ASP A 81 -3.53 -7.93 -1.29
N ALA A 82 -4.39 -6.95 -1.04
CA ALA A 82 -4.33 -5.67 -1.73
C ALA A 82 -3.36 -4.71 -1.03
N PRO A 83 -2.49 -4.00 -1.77
CA PRO A 83 -1.57 -3.03 -1.19
C PRO A 83 -2.34 -1.83 -0.62
N VAL A 84 -2.10 -1.52 0.66
CA VAL A 84 -2.74 -0.43 1.40
C VAL A 84 -1.79 0.75 1.57
N ARG A 85 -0.54 0.47 1.90
CA ARG A 85 0.53 1.46 2.13
C ARG A 85 1.84 0.96 1.56
N LYS A 86 2.67 1.90 1.16
CA LYS A 86 4.00 1.63 0.62
C LYS A 86 5.00 2.63 1.19
N ALA A 87 6.17 2.16 1.58
CA ALA A 87 7.25 3.01 2.04
C ALA A 87 8.61 2.42 1.68
N LYS A 88 9.58 3.29 1.35
CA LYS A 88 10.97 2.88 1.09
C LYS A 88 11.67 2.52 2.40
N VAL A 89 12.51 1.50 2.35
CA VAL A 89 13.41 1.17 3.46
C VAL A 89 14.47 2.27 3.58
N LYS A 90 14.64 2.81 4.78
CA LYS A 90 15.65 3.80 5.12
C LYS A 90 16.35 3.37 6.40
N ASP A 91 17.67 3.41 6.39
CA ASP A 91 18.51 3.06 7.56
C ASP A 91 18.11 1.71 8.20
N GLY A 92 17.75 0.73 7.35
CA GLY A 92 17.36 -0.60 7.82
C GLY A 92 15.96 -0.68 8.42
N GLY A 93 15.13 0.34 8.27
CA GLY A 93 13.78 0.34 8.81
C GLY A 93 12.74 0.99 7.92
N VAL A 94 11.48 0.77 8.26
CA VAL A 94 10.35 1.42 7.62
C VAL A 94 9.28 1.77 8.66
N LEU A 95 8.75 2.99 8.59
CA LEU A 95 7.70 3.48 9.48
C LEU A 95 6.41 3.70 8.69
N PHE A 96 5.34 3.09 9.16
CA PHE A 96 3.99 3.32 8.70
C PHE A 96 3.19 4.03 9.79
N MET A 97 2.85 5.28 9.55
CA MET A 97 2.03 6.08 10.46
C MET A 97 0.56 6.06 10.02
N ASP A 98 -0.33 6.38 10.95
CA ASP A 98 -1.76 6.59 10.70
C ASP A 98 -2.44 5.38 10.04
N LEU A 99 -2.10 4.20 10.51
CA LEU A 99 -2.76 2.97 10.09
C LEU A 99 -4.11 2.85 10.80
N LYS A 100 -5.13 2.49 10.05
CA LYS A 100 -6.42 2.13 10.66
C LYS A 100 -6.23 0.85 11.47
N PRO A 101 -6.92 0.70 12.60
CA PRO A 101 -6.95 -0.57 13.33
C PRO A 101 -7.44 -1.70 12.42
N ASP A 102 -6.55 -2.61 12.09
CA ASP A 102 -6.83 -3.77 11.22
C ASP A 102 -5.64 -4.75 11.26
N LYS A 103 -5.77 -5.85 10.53
CA LYS A 103 -4.74 -6.86 10.32
C LYS A 103 -4.03 -6.62 9.00
N TYR A 104 -2.72 -6.47 9.08
CA TYR A 104 -1.87 -6.21 7.92
C TYR A 104 -0.88 -7.34 7.70
N TYR A 105 -0.56 -7.56 6.45
CA TYR A 105 0.57 -8.37 6.01
C TYR A 105 1.60 -7.45 5.37
N ALA A 106 2.83 -7.93 5.23
CA ALA A 106 3.87 -7.13 4.60
C ALA A 106 4.61 -7.95 3.54
N ARG A 107 4.94 -7.30 2.44
CA ARG A 107 5.90 -7.78 1.46
C ARG A 107 6.96 -6.73 1.20
N ILE A 108 8.18 -7.18 0.97
CA ILE A 108 9.30 -6.35 0.57
C ILE A 108 9.68 -6.67 -0.86
N VAL A 109 9.91 -5.65 -1.64
CA VAL A 109 10.39 -5.74 -3.03
C VAL A 109 11.81 -5.19 -3.06
N ILE A 110 12.72 -5.97 -3.62
CA ILE A 110 14.10 -5.54 -3.88
C ILE A 110 14.09 -4.73 -5.17
N ASP A 111 14.03 -3.43 -5.02
CA ASP A 111 13.89 -2.44 -6.10
C ASP A 111 15.29 -2.13 -6.67
N THR A 112 15.77 -2.95 -7.59
CA THR A 112 17.13 -2.89 -8.10
C THR A 112 17.41 -1.64 -8.94
N ASN A 113 16.41 -1.07 -9.57
CA ASN A 113 16.53 0.14 -10.39
C ASN A 113 16.05 1.42 -9.68
N GLY A 114 15.51 1.30 -8.46
CA GLY A 114 15.09 2.43 -7.64
C GLY A 114 13.82 3.16 -8.11
N ASN A 115 13.06 2.57 -9.04
CA ASN A 115 11.88 3.20 -9.63
C ASN A 115 10.66 3.18 -8.69
N GLY A 116 10.71 2.37 -7.63
CA GLY A 116 9.66 2.24 -6.64
C GLY A 116 8.47 1.41 -7.12
N VAL A 117 8.60 0.63 -8.16
CA VAL A 117 7.57 -0.27 -8.70
C VAL A 117 8.19 -1.65 -8.87
N TRP A 118 7.44 -2.71 -8.58
CA TRP A 118 7.93 -4.05 -8.87
C TRP A 118 8.02 -4.28 -10.38
N ASP A 119 9.20 -4.64 -10.85
CA ASP A 119 9.47 -4.90 -12.25
C ASP A 119 9.41 -6.40 -12.57
N THR A 120 8.66 -6.72 -13.62
CA THR A 120 8.64 -8.05 -14.20
C THR A 120 9.96 -8.34 -14.93
N GLY A 121 10.31 -9.62 -15.05
CA GLY A 121 11.43 -10.02 -15.89
C GLY A 121 11.24 -9.66 -17.37
N ASN A 122 12.35 -9.56 -18.09
CA ASN A 122 12.34 -9.39 -19.54
C ASN A 122 13.08 -10.58 -20.19
N TYR A 123 12.36 -11.42 -20.92
CA TYR A 123 12.93 -12.62 -21.55
C TYR A 123 13.96 -12.27 -22.62
N ILE A 124 13.74 -11.22 -23.40
CA ILE A 124 14.64 -10.79 -24.49
C ILE A 124 15.97 -10.31 -23.91
N GLU A 125 15.91 -9.55 -22.83
CA GLU A 125 17.09 -9.01 -22.12
C GLU A 125 17.69 -10.02 -21.13
N LYS A 126 17.09 -11.20 -20.98
CA LYS A 126 17.45 -12.20 -19.96
C LYS A 126 17.48 -11.64 -18.54
N ARG A 127 16.65 -10.65 -18.26
CA ARG A 127 16.51 -10.04 -16.95
C ARG A 127 15.47 -10.80 -16.13
N GLN A 128 15.85 -11.23 -14.92
CA GLN A 128 14.92 -11.82 -13.97
C GLN A 128 13.98 -10.76 -13.39
N PRO A 129 12.77 -11.13 -12.94
CA PRO A 129 11.91 -10.23 -12.17
C PRO A 129 12.58 -9.84 -10.86
N GLU A 130 12.19 -8.71 -10.32
CA GLU A 130 12.65 -8.28 -9.01
C GLU A 130 12.16 -9.23 -7.91
N GLU A 131 13.03 -9.47 -6.94
CA GLU A 131 12.74 -10.39 -5.85
C GLU A 131 11.72 -9.81 -4.89
N VAL A 132 10.77 -10.64 -4.48
CA VAL A 132 9.72 -10.28 -3.53
C VAL A 132 9.73 -11.28 -2.39
N TYR A 133 9.82 -10.77 -1.17
CA TYR A 133 9.72 -11.57 0.04
C TYR A 133 8.52 -11.11 0.84
N TYR A 134 7.84 -12.07 1.46
CA TYR A 134 6.69 -11.77 2.29
C TYR A 134 7.02 -12.03 3.75
N SER A 135 6.50 -11.24 4.63
CA SER A 135 6.61 -11.49 6.06
C SER A 135 5.80 -12.73 6.47
N PRO A 136 6.39 -13.62 7.28
CA PRO A 136 5.64 -14.76 7.80
C PRO A 136 4.66 -14.36 8.92
N LYS A 137 4.72 -13.09 9.38
CA LYS A 137 3.90 -12.56 10.45
C LYS A 137 2.75 -11.73 9.92
N MET A 138 1.64 -11.80 10.62
CA MET A 138 0.53 -10.86 10.52
C MET A 138 0.74 -9.78 11.59
N TYR A 139 0.52 -8.54 11.22
CA TYR A 139 0.63 -7.37 12.09
C TYR A 139 -0.76 -6.88 12.44
N GLU A 140 -1.17 -7.07 13.69
CA GLU A 140 -2.44 -6.55 14.20
C GLU A 140 -2.20 -5.17 14.80
N ILE A 141 -2.84 -4.17 14.22
CA ILE A 141 -2.74 -2.77 14.63
C ILE A 141 -4.01 -2.39 15.37
N MET A 142 -3.86 -1.90 16.59
CA MET A 142 -4.95 -1.36 17.40
C MET A 142 -4.84 0.16 17.53
N GLN A 143 -5.92 0.79 18.00
CA GLN A 143 -5.95 2.23 18.27
C GLN A 143 -4.89 2.62 19.28
N ASN A 144 -4.21 3.73 19.02
CA ASN A 144 -3.16 4.29 19.86
C ASN A 144 -1.99 3.33 20.19
N TRP A 145 -1.78 2.32 19.32
CA TRP A 145 -0.67 1.38 19.49
C TRP A 145 0.49 1.73 18.57
N GLN A 146 1.68 1.59 19.14
CA GLN A 146 2.94 1.62 18.40
C GLN A 146 3.51 0.20 18.43
N VAL A 147 3.49 -0.45 17.29
CA VAL A 147 4.00 -1.81 17.10
C VAL A 147 5.38 -1.71 16.49
N GLU A 148 6.37 -2.31 17.15
CA GLU A 148 7.73 -2.45 16.65
C GLU A 148 8.05 -3.92 16.46
N GLU A 149 8.45 -4.30 15.25
CA GLU A 149 8.77 -5.66 14.89
C GLU A 149 10.03 -5.75 14.06
N THR A 150 10.78 -6.82 14.23
CA THR A 150 11.98 -7.10 13.43
C THR A 150 11.68 -8.21 12.43
N TRP A 151 12.03 -7.96 11.19
CA TRP A 151 11.90 -8.91 10.10
C TRP A 151 13.26 -9.18 9.45
N ASN A 152 13.76 -10.40 9.59
CA ASN A 152 14.93 -10.87 8.88
C ASN A 152 14.49 -11.55 7.57
N VAL A 153 14.68 -10.84 6.46
CA VAL A 153 14.22 -11.27 5.14
C VAL A 153 14.91 -12.56 4.69
N ASN A 154 16.20 -12.69 4.96
CA ASN A 154 17.01 -13.85 4.57
C ASN A 154 16.59 -15.15 5.28
N SER A 155 15.93 -15.06 6.42
CA SER A 155 15.45 -16.24 7.16
C SER A 155 14.07 -16.72 6.72
N THR A 156 13.42 -16.01 5.79
CA THR A 156 12.07 -16.34 5.34
C THR A 156 12.16 -17.22 4.11
N PRO A 157 11.73 -18.51 4.17
CA PRO A 157 11.72 -19.35 3.00
C PRO A 157 10.75 -18.81 1.94
N LEU A 158 11.22 -18.68 0.71
CA LEU A 158 10.39 -18.28 -0.45
C LEU A 158 9.14 -19.15 -0.62
N ALA A 159 9.19 -20.39 -0.14
CA ALA A 159 8.14 -21.39 -0.32
C ALA A 159 6.89 -21.22 0.58
N LYS A 160 6.90 -20.37 1.61
CA LYS A 160 5.73 -20.24 2.53
C LYS A 160 4.55 -19.47 1.96
N HIS A 161 4.72 -18.82 0.83
CA HIS A 161 3.66 -18.01 0.22
C HIS A 161 2.70 -18.77 -0.70
N CYS A 162 3.08 -19.90 -1.22
CA CYS A 162 2.15 -20.76 -1.95
C CYS A 162 1.04 -21.40 -1.09
N LEU A 163 1.10 -21.25 0.24
CA LEU A 163 0.15 -21.91 1.14
C LEU A 163 -1.20 -21.16 1.29
N LEU A 164 -1.32 -19.93 0.83
CA LEU A 164 -2.62 -19.25 0.78
C LEU A 164 -3.51 -19.72 -0.40
N TYR A 165 -2.94 -20.47 -1.34
CA TYR A 165 -3.64 -21.03 -2.50
C TYR A 165 -3.85 -22.55 -2.45
N THR A 166 -3.73 -23.18 -1.30
CA THR A 166 -4.03 -24.61 -1.15
C THR A 166 -5.50 -24.89 -0.80
N SER A 167 -6.42 -24.20 -1.44
CA SER A 167 -7.72 -24.80 -1.70
C SER A 167 -7.57 -25.59 -3.01
N PRO A 168 -7.57 -26.92 -3.01
CA PRO A 168 -7.47 -27.69 -4.24
C PRO A 168 -8.60 -27.29 -5.16
N SER A 169 -8.26 -26.96 -6.40
CA SER A 169 -9.24 -26.65 -7.43
C SER A 169 -10.29 -27.77 -7.47
N PRO A 170 -11.58 -27.46 -7.68
CA PRO A 170 -12.62 -28.47 -7.86
C PRO A 170 -12.28 -29.50 -8.94
N ARG A 171 -11.32 -29.23 -9.83
CA ARG A 171 -10.85 -30.14 -10.88
C ARG A 171 -9.88 -31.22 -10.38
N ASP A 172 -9.24 -31.02 -9.22
CA ASP A 172 -8.30 -31.99 -8.66
C ASP A 172 -8.98 -33.08 -7.80
N ARG A 173 -10.32 -33.08 -7.72
CA ARG A 173 -11.11 -34.06 -6.97
C ARG A 173 -11.68 -35.21 -7.82
N SER A 174 -11.30 -35.27 -9.10
CA SER A 174 -11.76 -36.33 -9.99
C SER A 174 -10.60 -37.28 -10.34
N LEU A 175 -10.25 -38.17 -9.41
CA LEU A 175 -9.61 -39.45 -9.62
C LEU A 175 -10.13 -40.40 -8.54
#